data_18eea2af48f0ece3e8e154bed6ba54c3
#
_entry.id   18eea2af48f0ece3e8e154bed6ba54c3
#
_cell.length_a   1.000
_cell.length_b   1.000
_cell.length_c   1.000
_cell.angle_alpha   90.00
_cell.angle_beta   90.00
_cell.angle_gamma   90.00
#
_symmetry.space_group_name_H-M   'P 1'
#
loop_
_entity.id
_entity.type
_entity.pdbx_description
1 polymer ?
#
loop_
_entity_poly.entity_id
_entity_poly.type
_entity_poly.pdbx_seq_one_letter_code
_entity_poly.pdbx_strand_id
1 'polypeptide(L)'
;MKIDDTGAGADKSMAASQVGNTTKALYWVAAVTPCDKAGRFDPGAMRAIMEWHKQAGADGIVVLGTTGEFPSFSVAERKQVAKTVLNNKNGLNVIIGPGTPNIAETIDLAHHAEAHGADGLLVIPPFYFNQPPIEGLTAYFSMLFDAVQLPTSLYHYPQTSRVPISFELLKNLKHYPYLAGIKDSSGDPVGYSEFVRTFPDLNMCSGSIKNIGIALENGMGAILGEGNAFSKKCADIFTAYRERGDWRAAIAKLIDAQKAIDDAAADASYSAAQKYILGLEMGMAEIYVRAPYVQLTDAQRSSLKAAFERIKATEK
;
A
#
# COMPACT_ATOMS: atom_id res chain seq x y z
N MET A 1 50.97 -16.51 -21.66
CA MET A 1 50.05 -17.16 -20.73
C MET A 1 48.76 -16.34 -20.81
N LYS A 2 47.82 -16.78 -21.64
CA LYS A 2 46.51 -16.11 -21.82
C LYS A 2 45.63 -16.54 -20.64
N ILE A 3 45.07 -15.59 -19.93
CA ILE A 3 44.02 -15.82 -18.93
C ILE A 3 42.71 -15.63 -19.64
N ASP A 4 41.95 -16.71 -19.81
CA ASP A 4 40.58 -16.71 -20.30
C ASP A 4 39.66 -16.09 -19.25
N ASP A 5 39.05 -15.01 -19.63
CA ASP A 5 37.95 -14.36 -18.88
C ASP A 5 36.64 -14.79 -19.54
N THR A 6 36.13 -15.94 -19.11
CA THR A 6 34.80 -16.41 -19.48
C THR A 6 34.00 -16.73 -18.23
N GLY A 7 33.00 -15.92 -17.94
CA GLY A 7 31.90 -16.40 -17.14
C GLY A 7 31.36 -15.47 -16.07
N ALA A 8 30.35 -14.71 -16.40
CA ALA A 8 29.17 -14.45 -15.60
C ALA A 8 28.36 -13.28 -16.17
N GLY A 9 27.97 -13.41 -17.45
CA GLY A 9 26.84 -12.68 -17.98
C GLY A 9 25.57 -13.47 -17.67
N ALA A 10 25.17 -13.60 -16.40
CA ALA A 10 23.88 -14.16 -16.06
C ALA A 10 22.79 -13.20 -16.59
N ASP A 11 22.00 -13.73 -17.44
CA ASP A 11 20.91 -13.12 -18.19
C ASP A 11 19.93 -12.35 -17.31
N LYS A 12 20.18 -11.04 -17.14
CA LYS A 12 19.30 -10.11 -16.43
C LYS A 12 18.01 -9.79 -17.20
N SER A 13 17.87 -10.30 -18.44
CA SER A 13 16.66 -10.11 -19.28
C SER A 13 15.49 -10.99 -18.82
N MET A 14 15.75 -12.09 -18.11
CA MET A 14 14.69 -12.98 -17.62
C MET A 14 13.91 -12.45 -16.43
N ALA A 15 14.48 -11.55 -15.61
CA ALA A 15 13.77 -10.98 -14.46
C ALA A 15 12.65 -9.99 -14.87
N ALA A 16 12.85 -9.25 -15.94
CA ALA A 16 11.84 -8.32 -16.47
C ALA A 16 10.69 -9.03 -17.18
N SER A 17 10.92 -10.22 -17.76
CA SER A 17 9.90 -10.99 -18.47
C SER A 17 9.00 -11.81 -17.54
N GLN A 18 9.39 -12.07 -16.30
CA GLN A 18 8.55 -12.77 -15.30
C GLN A 18 7.48 -11.87 -14.65
N VAL A 19 7.58 -10.55 -14.77
CA VAL A 19 6.54 -9.61 -14.34
C VAL A 19 5.31 -9.63 -15.29
N GLY A 20 5.46 -10.22 -16.48
CA GLY A 20 4.46 -10.16 -17.56
C GLY A 20 3.33 -11.19 -17.53
N ASN A 21 3.27 -12.14 -16.58
CA ASN A 21 2.26 -13.21 -16.64
C ASN A 21 1.66 -13.61 -15.27
N THR A 22 1.83 -12.84 -14.22
CA THR A 22 1.05 -12.98 -12.98
C THR A 22 -0.21 -12.14 -13.12
N THR A 23 -1.36 -12.70 -12.73
CA THR A 23 -2.64 -11.99 -12.68
C THR A 23 -2.43 -10.67 -11.92
N LYS A 24 -2.63 -9.53 -12.62
CA LYS A 24 -2.48 -8.19 -12.02
C LYS A 24 -3.50 -7.94 -10.90
N ALA A 25 -4.57 -8.71 -10.86
CA ALA A 25 -5.65 -8.63 -9.86
C ALA A 25 -5.22 -9.23 -8.51
N LEU A 26 -4.29 -8.57 -7.81
CA LEU A 26 -3.82 -8.94 -6.48
C LEU A 26 -4.42 -8.04 -5.42
N TYR A 27 -4.66 -8.60 -4.24
CA TYR A 27 -5.09 -7.89 -3.05
C TYR A 27 -3.92 -7.61 -2.11
N TRP A 28 -3.67 -6.32 -1.87
CA TRP A 28 -2.65 -5.85 -0.96
C TRP A 28 -3.27 -5.05 0.19
N VAL A 29 -2.76 -5.26 1.40
CA VAL A 29 -3.15 -4.41 2.54
C VAL A 29 -2.19 -3.23 2.63
N ALA A 30 -2.73 -1.99 2.66
CA ALA A 30 -1.97 -0.83 3.11
C ALA A 30 -1.87 -0.88 4.64
N ALA A 31 -0.85 -1.58 5.14
CA ALA A 31 -0.76 -1.96 6.55
C ALA A 31 -0.52 -0.77 7.48
N VAL A 32 -1.13 -0.81 8.67
CA VAL A 32 -0.78 0.10 9.78
C VAL A 32 0.62 -0.20 10.29
N THR A 33 1.29 0.80 10.88
CA THR A 33 2.51 0.61 11.65
C THR A 33 2.16 0.61 13.14
N PRO A 34 2.22 -0.55 13.82
CA PRO A 34 1.81 -0.63 15.23
C PRO A 34 2.81 0.09 16.14
N CYS A 35 2.27 0.85 17.08
CA CYS A 35 3.03 1.55 18.11
C CYS A 35 2.49 1.23 19.50
N ASP A 36 3.38 1.28 20.49
CA ASP A 36 3.02 1.25 21.90
C ASP A 36 2.45 2.62 22.36
N LYS A 37 2.03 2.70 23.61
CA LYS A 37 1.47 3.93 24.21
C LYS A 37 2.45 5.12 24.20
N ALA A 38 3.75 4.85 24.16
CA ALA A 38 4.78 5.88 24.06
C ALA A 38 5.08 6.29 22.60
N GLY A 39 4.34 5.75 21.62
CA GLY A 39 4.55 6.00 20.20
C GLY A 39 5.75 5.27 19.60
N ARG A 40 6.35 4.30 20.28
CA ARG A 40 7.47 3.51 19.76
C ARG A 40 6.92 2.38 18.90
N PHE A 41 7.59 2.11 17.79
CA PHE A 41 7.27 0.96 16.92
C PHE A 41 7.30 -0.35 17.71
N ASP A 42 6.26 -1.17 17.54
CA ASP A 42 6.17 -2.50 18.13
C ASP A 42 6.44 -3.59 17.07
N PRO A 43 7.68 -4.14 17.03
CA PRO A 43 8.02 -5.20 16.07
C PRO A 43 7.30 -6.53 16.34
N GLY A 44 6.87 -6.78 17.58
CA GLY A 44 6.11 -7.99 17.94
C GLY A 44 4.70 -7.95 17.35
N ALA A 45 4.00 -6.84 17.59
CA ALA A 45 2.68 -6.60 17.03
C ALA A 45 2.73 -6.59 15.48
N MET A 46 3.78 -6.01 14.87
CA MET A 46 3.92 -6.00 13.41
C MET A 46 4.01 -7.42 12.83
N ARG A 47 4.80 -8.31 13.43
CA ARG A 47 4.87 -9.71 12.99
C ARG A 47 3.54 -10.44 13.10
N ALA A 48 2.81 -10.23 14.19
CA ALA A 48 1.48 -10.81 14.38
C ALA A 48 0.48 -10.30 13.32
N ILE A 49 0.50 -8.99 13.03
CA ILE A 49 -0.34 -8.36 12.00
C ILE A 49 -0.03 -8.93 10.61
N MET A 50 1.23 -9.11 10.26
CA MET A 50 1.64 -9.71 8.98
C MET A 50 1.10 -11.13 8.83
N GLU A 51 1.28 -11.95 9.84
CA GLU A 51 0.80 -13.34 9.82
C GLU A 51 -0.73 -13.38 9.74
N TRP A 52 -1.42 -12.50 10.45
CA TRP A 52 -2.88 -12.39 10.38
C TRP A 52 -3.37 -12.00 8.98
N HIS A 53 -2.76 -11.00 8.33
CA HIS A 53 -3.13 -10.63 6.95
C HIS A 53 -2.90 -11.77 5.97
N LYS A 54 -1.79 -12.51 6.13
CA LYS A 54 -1.50 -13.68 5.32
C LYS A 54 -2.57 -14.76 5.48
N GLN A 55 -2.93 -15.10 6.72
CA GLN A 55 -3.97 -16.08 7.02
C GLN A 55 -5.35 -15.65 6.52
N ALA A 56 -5.64 -14.35 6.52
CA ALA A 56 -6.85 -13.79 5.97
C ALA A 56 -6.91 -13.81 4.43
N GLY A 57 -5.82 -14.17 3.75
CA GLY A 57 -5.76 -14.34 2.29
C GLY A 57 -5.27 -13.11 1.52
N ALA A 58 -4.54 -12.20 2.16
CA ALA A 58 -3.86 -11.12 1.44
C ALA A 58 -2.71 -11.68 0.58
N ASP A 59 -2.57 -11.21 -0.66
CA ASP A 59 -1.47 -11.56 -1.56
C ASP A 59 -0.17 -10.82 -1.14
N GLY A 60 -0.29 -9.70 -0.43
CA GLY A 60 0.83 -8.94 0.07
C GLY A 60 0.44 -7.76 0.96
N ILE A 61 1.45 -7.07 1.47
CA ILE A 61 1.28 -5.84 2.25
C ILE A 61 2.13 -4.70 1.70
N VAL A 62 1.61 -3.48 1.85
CA VAL A 62 2.34 -2.24 1.60
C VAL A 62 2.58 -1.56 2.94
N VAL A 63 3.84 -1.39 3.30
CA VAL A 63 4.26 -0.86 4.60
C VAL A 63 4.82 0.54 4.43
N LEU A 64 4.63 1.40 5.44
CA LEU A 64 5.06 2.80 5.39
C LEU A 64 4.35 3.62 4.29
N GLY A 65 3.09 3.29 4.01
CA GLY A 65 2.17 4.15 3.29
C GLY A 65 1.47 5.14 4.22
N THR A 66 0.44 5.84 3.72
CA THR A 66 -0.35 6.82 4.49
C THR A 66 -1.02 6.17 5.70
N THR A 67 -1.65 5.00 5.53
CA THR A 67 -2.27 4.23 6.64
C THR A 67 -1.24 3.81 7.69
N GLY A 68 0.01 3.59 7.28
CA GLY A 68 1.14 3.28 8.15
C GLY A 68 1.78 4.50 8.79
N GLU A 69 1.19 5.70 8.66
CA GLU A 69 1.63 6.95 9.31
C GLU A 69 3.10 7.31 8.99
N PHE A 70 3.60 6.98 7.79
CA PHE A 70 5.02 7.13 7.46
C PHE A 70 5.61 8.52 7.75
N PRO A 71 4.88 9.66 7.62
CA PRO A 71 5.45 10.98 7.91
C PRO A 71 5.76 11.18 9.39
N SER A 72 5.17 10.38 10.28
CA SER A 72 5.40 10.45 11.73
C SER A 72 6.63 9.65 12.18
N PHE A 73 7.36 9.01 11.27
CA PHE A 73 8.55 8.22 11.55
C PHE A 73 9.79 8.86 10.91
N SER A 74 10.87 8.96 11.66
CA SER A 74 12.17 9.37 11.12
C SER A 74 12.70 8.35 10.10
N VAL A 75 13.66 8.76 9.28
CA VAL A 75 14.32 7.84 8.31
C VAL A 75 14.86 6.59 9.01
N ALA A 76 15.48 6.75 10.19
CA ALA A 76 16.03 5.63 10.96
C ALA A 76 14.93 4.66 11.43
N GLU A 77 13.81 5.18 11.95
CA GLU A 77 12.67 4.34 12.35
C GLU A 77 12.02 3.65 11.15
N ARG A 78 11.88 4.35 10.01
CA ARG A 78 11.35 3.74 8.78
C ARG A 78 12.24 2.58 8.29
N LYS A 79 13.56 2.71 8.38
CA LYS A 79 14.50 1.61 8.10
C LYS A 79 14.31 0.45 9.09
N GLN A 80 14.10 0.74 10.37
CA GLN A 80 13.83 -0.30 11.37
C GLN A 80 12.52 -1.06 11.08
N VAL A 81 11.44 -0.34 10.73
CA VAL A 81 10.16 -0.95 10.33
C VAL A 81 10.36 -1.81 9.09
N ALA A 82 10.95 -1.28 8.02
CA ALA A 82 11.20 -2.00 6.78
C ALA A 82 12.03 -3.28 7.02
N LYS A 83 13.14 -3.19 7.76
CA LYS A 83 13.99 -4.34 8.10
C LYS A 83 13.21 -5.41 8.89
N THR A 84 12.39 -4.98 9.87
CA THR A 84 11.58 -5.92 10.66
C THR A 84 10.60 -6.68 9.76
N VAL A 85 9.92 -6.00 8.87
CA VAL A 85 8.92 -6.59 7.96
C VAL A 85 9.61 -7.51 6.96
N LEU A 86 10.66 -7.04 6.30
CA LEU A 86 11.36 -7.80 5.24
C LEU A 86 12.03 -9.06 5.77
N ASN A 87 12.56 -9.03 7.00
CA ASN A 87 13.13 -10.22 7.65
C ASN A 87 12.06 -11.25 8.09
N ASN A 88 10.76 -10.90 8.06
CA ASN A 88 9.67 -11.76 8.54
C ASN A 88 8.57 -11.95 7.48
N LYS A 89 8.90 -11.90 6.19
CA LYS A 89 7.93 -12.01 5.08
C LYS A 89 7.14 -13.31 5.10
N ASN A 90 7.75 -14.42 5.48
CA ASN A 90 7.11 -15.75 5.56
C ASN A 90 6.30 -16.12 4.29
N GLY A 91 6.78 -15.71 3.10
CA GLY A 91 6.11 -15.91 1.82
C GLY A 91 5.06 -14.87 1.46
N LEU A 92 4.85 -13.83 2.29
CA LEU A 92 4.02 -12.67 1.96
C LEU A 92 4.83 -11.69 1.09
N ASN A 93 4.24 -11.18 0.03
CA ASN A 93 4.88 -10.12 -0.76
C ASN A 93 4.87 -8.80 0.03
N VAL A 94 5.95 -8.02 -0.07
CA VAL A 94 6.11 -6.78 0.70
C VAL A 94 6.58 -5.64 -0.19
N ILE A 95 5.76 -4.60 -0.27
CA ILE A 95 6.08 -3.33 -0.90
C ILE A 95 6.40 -2.31 0.19
N ILE A 96 7.47 -1.53 0.02
CA ILE A 96 7.87 -0.48 0.97
C ILE A 96 7.56 0.90 0.38
N GLY A 97 7.04 1.79 1.23
CA GLY A 97 6.85 3.19 0.91
C GLY A 97 8.07 4.04 1.32
N PRO A 98 9.05 4.32 0.44
CA PRO A 98 10.23 5.12 0.79
C PRO A 98 10.03 6.62 0.64
N GLY A 99 8.94 7.07 0.00
CA GLY A 99 8.75 8.46 -0.43
C GLY A 99 8.92 9.50 0.67
N THR A 100 9.64 10.58 0.36
CA THR A 100 9.76 11.82 1.13
C THR A 100 9.83 13.00 0.16
N PRO A 101 9.68 14.26 0.62
CA PRO A 101 9.98 15.41 -0.22
C PRO A 101 11.46 15.53 -0.61
N ASN A 102 12.37 14.91 0.15
CA ASN A 102 13.80 14.90 -0.06
C ASN A 102 14.21 13.68 -0.88
N ILE A 103 14.66 13.87 -2.12
CA ILE A 103 15.03 12.76 -3.02
C ILE A 103 16.18 11.90 -2.46
N ALA A 104 17.16 12.51 -1.78
CA ALA A 104 18.27 11.76 -1.21
C ALA A 104 17.80 10.79 -0.11
N GLU A 105 16.86 11.21 0.74
CA GLU A 105 16.25 10.34 1.75
C GLU A 105 15.38 9.25 1.10
N THR A 106 14.64 9.59 0.04
CA THR A 106 13.84 8.62 -0.72
C THR A 106 14.71 7.53 -1.31
N ILE A 107 15.85 7.90 -1.93
CA ILE A 107 16.83 6.95 -2.49
C ILE A 107 17.47 6.12 -1.38
N ASP A 108 17.86 6.71 -0.26
CA ASP A 108 18.45 6.01 0.89
C ASP A 108 17.49 4.96 1.49
N LEU A 109 16.20 5.30 1.62
CA LEU A 109 15.17 4.37 2.05
C LEU A 109 14.88 3.28 1.00
N ALA A 110 14.92 3.62 -0.29
CA ALA A 110 14.71 2.68 -1.38
C ALA A 110 15.86 1.67 -1.48
N HIS A 111 17.13 2.11 -1.39
CA HIS A 111 18.28 1.22 -1.29
C HIS A 111 18.21 0.30 -0.07
N HIS A 112 17.77 0.85 1.08
CA HIS A 112 17.58 0.01 2.27
C HIS A 112 16.53 -1.08 2.04
N ALA A 113 15.42 -0.75 1.38
CA ALA A 113 14.37 -1.72 1.05
C ALA A 113 14.90 -2.79 0.06
N GLU A 114 15.61 -2.38 -0.99
CA GLU A 114 16.24 -3.27 -1.98
C GLU A 114 17.21 -4.23 -1.34
N ALA A 115 18.14 -3.73 -0.50
CA ALA A 115 19.16 -4.53 0.19
C ALA A 115 18.55 -5.56 1.16
N HIS A 116 17.33 -5.36 1.64
CA HIS A 116 16.63 -6.29 2.54
C HIS A 116 15.56 -7.14 1.81
N GLY A 117 15.50 -7.10 0.48
CA GLY A 117 14.67 -7.99 -0.33
C GLY A 117 13.20 -7.58 -0.39
N ALA A 118 12.89 -6.29 -0.49
CA ALA A 118 11.56 -5.82 -0.84
C ALA A 118 11.15 -6.32 -2.24
N ASP A 119 9.86 -6.60 -2.43
CA ASP A 119 9.32 -7.03 -3.73
C ASP A 119 8.96 -5.83 -4.63
N GLY A 120 8.95 -4.62 -4.09
CA GLY A 120 8.71 -3.39 -4.81
C GLY A 120 8.63 -2.17 -3.91
N LEU A 121 8.40 -1.03 -4.54
CA LEU A 121 8.24 0.25 -3.89
C LEU A 121 6.89 0.89 -4.24
N LEU A 122 6.33 1.66 -3.30
CA LEU A 122 5.20 2.55 -3.53
C LEU A 122 5.62 3.98 -3.18
N VAL A 123 5.78 4.84 -4.17
CA VAL A 123 6.41 6.16 -3.98
C VAL A 123 5.41 7.28 -4.19
N ILE A 124 5.09 7.98 -3.08
CA ILE A 124 4.31 9.21 -3.13
C ILE A 124 5.16 10.34 -3.73
N PRO A 125 4.58 11.22 -4.58
CA PRO A 125 5.31 12.39 -5.07
C PRO A 125 5.82 13.26 -3.91
N PRO A 126 6.80 14.17 -4.17
CA PRO A 126 7.33 15.06 -3.15
C PRO A 126 6.21 15.99 -2.64
N PHE A 127 5.51 15.53 -1.62
CA PHE A 127 4.45 16.29 -0.94
C PHE A 127 5.03 17.54 -0.25
N TYR A 128 4.21 18.51 0.17
CA TYR A 128 4.59 19.82 0.64
C TYR A 128 4.86 20.83 -0.51
N PHE A 129 5.52 20.44 -1.59
CA PHE A 129 5.74 21.32 -2.75
C PHE A 129 4.43 21.41 -3.55
N ASN A 130 3.77 22.56 -3.47
CA ASN A 130 2.52 22.75 -4.18
C ASN A 130 2.76 22.90 -5.69
N GLN A 131 2.22 21.97 -6.48
CA GLN A 131 2.26 21.98 -7.95
C GLN A 131 3.68 22.19 -8.54
N PRO A 132 4.67 21.35 -8.22
CA PRO A 132 5.99 21.48 -8.82
C PRO A 132 5.89 21.29 -10.34
N PRO A 133 6.76 21.95 -11.13
CA PRO A 133 6.80 21.79 -12.58
C PRO A 133 7.00 20.32 -12.99
N ILE A 134 6.45 19.95 -14.14
CA ILE A 134 6.52 18.55 -14.64
C ILE A 134 7.96 18.06 -14.83
N GLU A 135 8.85 18.97 -15.25
CA GLU A 135 10.27 18.69 -15.42
C GLU A 135 10.93 18.33 -14.07
N GLY A 136 10.55 19.04 -13.00
CA GLY A 136 11.03 18.77 -11.64
C GLY A 136 10.54 17.42 -11.11
N LEU A 137 9.26 17.09 -11.33
CA LEU A 137 8.70 15.78 -10.98
C LEU A 137 9.34 14.67 -11.78
N THR A 138 9.53 14.86 -13.09
CA THR A 138 10.21 13.90 -13.96
C THR A 138 11.63 13.65 -13.45
N ALA A 139 12.38 14.73 -13.15
CA ALA A 139 13.74 14.61 -12.62
C ALA A 139 13.77 13.86 -11.27
N TYR A 140 12.84 14.16 -10.35
CA TYR A 140 12.73 13.47 -9.06
C TYR A 140 12.58 11.97 -9.22
N PHE A 141 11.63 11.52 -10.04
CA PHE A 141 11.41 10.09 -10.25
C PHE A 141 12.50 9.43 -11.10
N SER A 142 13.08 10.14 -12.07
CA SER A 142 14.23 9.66 -12.84
C SER A 142 15.42 9.35 -11.93
N MET A 143 15.78 10.27 -11.02
CA MET A 143 16.85 10.02 -10.05
C MET A 143 16.59 8.78 -9.19
N LEU A 144 15.34 8.51 -8.82
CA LEU A 144 14.98 7.30 -8.08
C LEU A 144 15.16 6.04 -8.95
N PHE A 145 14.64 6.05 -10.19
CA PHE A 145 14.74 4.92 -11.11
C PHE A 145 16.16 4.62 -11.55
N ASP A 146 17.03 5.65 -11.62
CA ASP A 146 18.45 5.48 -11.92
C ASP A 146 19.21 4.86 -10.73
N ALA A 147 18.70 5.04 -9.50
CA ALA A 147 19.35 4.58 -8.28
C ALA A 147 18.97 3.14 -7.89
N VAL A 148 17.74 2.68 -8.13
CA VAL A 148 17.23 1.38 -7.65
C VAL A 148 16.59 0.56 -8.76
N GLN A 149 16.70 -0.78 -8.64
CA GLN A 149 16.20 -1.73 -9.62
C GLN A 149 15.01 -2.55 -9.08
N LEU A 150 14.11 -1.89 -8.37
CA LEU A 150 12.90 -2.51 -7.85
C LEU A 150 11.65 -2.09 -8.63
N PRO A 151 10.69 -3.00 -8.86
CA PRO A 151 9.38 -2.63 -9.37
C PRO A 151 8.78 -1.51 -8.51
N THR A 152 8.51 -0.36 -9.12
CA THR A 152 8.08 0.84 -8.41
C THR A 152 6.75 1.33 -8.97
N SER A 153 5.75 1.41 -8.09
CA SER A 153 4.47 2.07 -8.37
C SER A 153 4.48 3.50 -7.84
N LEU A 154 3.98 4.43 -8.63
CA LEU A 154 3.78 5.81 -8.19
C LEU A 154 2.46 5.92 -7.42
N TYR A 155 2.43 6.72 -6.36
CA TYR A 155 1.25 6.85 -5.52
C TYR A 155 0.47 8.12 -5.85
N HIS A 156 -0.63 7.95 -6.58
CA HIS A 156 -1.57 9.03 -6.92
C HIS A 156 -2.58 9.25 -5.79
N TYR A 157 -2.31 10.25 -4.94
CA TYR A 157 -3.20 10.67 -3.85
C TYR A 157 -3.18 12.20 -3.71
N PRO A 158 -3.72 12.94 -4.72
CA PRO A 158 -3.56 14.40 -4.82
C PRO A 158 -4.24 15.16 -3.68
N GLN A 159 -5.28 14.61 -3.05
CA GLN A 159 -5.93 15.24 -1.89
C GLN A 159 -4.97 15.38 -0.70
N THR A 160 -4.01 14.46 -0.56
CA THR A 160 -3.03 14.43 0.54
C THR A 160 -1.67 14.97 0.11
N SER A 161 -1.14 14.52 -1.03
CA SER A 161 0.19 14.95 -1.51
C SER A 161 0.20 16.37 -2.09
N ARG A 162 -0.95 16.88 -2.55
CA ARG A 162 -1.08 18.10 -3.36
C ARG A 162 -0.34 18.04 -4.70
N VAL A 163 0.19 16.89 -5.06
CA VAL A 163 0.94 16.66 -6.30
C VAL A 163 0.30 15.50 -7.03
N PRO A 164 -0.44 15.72 -8.13
CA PRO A 164 -1.04 14.67 -8.92
C PRO A 164 0.02 13.94 -9.75
N ILE A 165 -0.15 12.64 -9.95
CA ILE A 165 0.50 11.91 -11.03
C ILE A 165 -0.29 12.21 -12.31
N SER A 166 0.35 12.80 -13.29
CA SER A 166 -0.27 13.13 -14.59
C SER A 166 0.05 12.08 -15.65
N PHE A 167 -0.74 12.06 -16.73
CA PHE A 167 -0.45 11.23 -17.89
C PHE A 167 0.88 11.62 -18.55
N GLU A 168 1.22 12.91 -18.54
CA GLU A 168 2.48 13.42 -19.05
C GLU A 168 3.68 12.88 -18.23
N LEU A 169 3.58 12.90 -16.90
CA LEU A 169 4.60 12.32 -16.04
C LEU A 169 4.82 10.82 -16.35
N LEU A 170 3.75 10.04 -16.47
CA LEU A 170 3.86 8.62 -16.82
C LEU A 170 4.47 8.41 -18.20
N LYS A 171 4.12 9.24 -19.20
CA LYS A 171 4.73 9.18 -20.53
C LYS A 171 6.22 9.48 -20.50
N ASN A 172 6.64 10.46 -19.69
CA ASN A 172 8.05 10.80 -19.53
C ASN A 172 8.85 9.68 -18.87
N LEU A 173 8.22 8.92 -17.95
CA LEU A 173 8.86 7.85 -17.16
C LEU A 173 8.71 6.45 -17.75
N LYS A 174 7.85 6.21 -18.76
CA LYS A 174 7.52 4.88 -19.27
C LYS A 174 8.70 4.10 -19.89
N HIS A 175 9.82 4.77 -20.17
CA HIS A 175 11.03 4.13 -20.67
C HIS A 175 11.82 3.42 -19.55
N TYR A 176 11.53 3.70 -18.27
CA TYR A 176 12.15 3.00 -17.16
C TYR A 176 11.53 1.60 -16.98
N PRO A 177 12.33 0.52 -17.03
CA PRO A 177 11.82 -0.86 -16.97
C PRO A 177 11.21 -1.20 -15.62
N TYR A 178 11.54 -0.44 -14.58
CA TYR A 178 11.06 -0.65 -13.21
C TYR A 178 9.81 0.15 -12.87
N LEU A 179 9.27 0.98 -13.78
CA LEU A 179 7.96 1.59 -13.59
C LEU A 179 6.88 0.50 -13.68
N ALA A 180 6.37 0.07 -12.52
CA ALA A 180 5.38 -0.99 -12.44
C ALA A 180 3.94 -0.52 -12.67
N GLY A 181 3.63 0.74 -12.30
CA GLY A 181 2.28 1.29 -12.43
C GLY A 181 1.99 2.43 -11.48
N ILE A 182 0.73 2.55 -11.08
CA ILE A 182 0.29 3.48 -10.03
C ILE A 182 -0.62 2.79 -9.01
N LYS A 183 -0.64 3.33 -7.78
CA LYS A 183 -1.76 3.17 -6.85
C LYS A 183 -2.58 4.46 -6.90
N ASP A 184 -3.86 4.36 -7.25
CA ASP A 184 -4.77 5.51 -7.28
C ASP A 184 -5.70 5.51 -6.05
N SER A 185 -5.51 6.47 -5.18
CA SER A 185 -6.37 6.75 -4.01
C SER A 185 -7.19 8.04 -4.16
N SER A 186 -7.31 8.58 -5.37
CA SER A 186 -8.11 9.79 -5.63
C SER A 186 -9.61 9.59 -5.35
N GLY A 187 -10.10 8.35 -5.51
CA GLY A 187 -11.52 8.04 -5.46
C GLY A 187 -12.31 8.59 -6.64
N ASP A 188 -11.63 9.06 -7.70
CA ASP A 188 -12.22 9.50 -8.96
C ASP A 188 -12.33 8.32 -9.95
N PRO A 189 -13.55 7.81 -10.23
CA PRO A 189 -13.71 6.68 -11.13
C PRO A 189 -13.41 7.02 -12.60
N VAL A 190 -13.61 8.28 -13.00
CA VAL A 190 -13.37 8.72 -14.39
C VAL A 190 -11.87 8.80 -14.64
N GLY A 191 -11.14 9.53 -13.79
CA GLY A 191 -9.68 9.64 -13.91
C GLY A 191 -8.98 8.29 -13.77
N TYR A 192 -9.45 7.43 -12.88
CA TYR A 192 -8.92 6.08 -12.73
C TYR A 192 -9.12 5.24 -14.01
N SER A 193 -10.32 5.26 -14.60
CA SER A 193 -10.61 4.56 -15.86
C SER A 193 -9.74 5.06 -17.01
N GLU A 194 -9.45 6.37 -17.04
CA GLU A 194 -8.56 6.95 -18.06
C GLU A 194 -7.11 6.48 -17.90
N PHE A 195 -6.58 6.35 -16.67
CA PHE A 195 -5.27 5.76 -16.41
C PHE A 195 -5.20 4.32 -16.95
N VAL A 196 -6.17 3.48 -16.57
CA VAL A 196 -6.24 2.07 -17.02
C VAL A 196 -6.25 1.97 -18.55
N ARG A 197 -7.06 2.79 -19.20
CA ARG A 197 -7.18 2.77 -20.67
C ARG A 197 -5.92 3.28 -21.38
N THR A 198 -5.26 4.32 -20.80
CA THR A 198 -4.13 4.99 -21.46
C THR A 198 -2.83 4.22 -21.30
N PHE A 199 -2.69 3.45 -20.21
CA PHE A 199 -1.47 2.69 -19.90
C PHE A 199 -1.80 1.23 -19.57
N PRO A 200 -2.29 0.45 -20.55
CA PRO A 200 -2.76 -0.93 -20.31
C PRO A 200 -1.63 -1.88 -19.86
N ASP A 201 -0.38 -1.53 -20.18
CA ASP A 201 0.79 -2.34 -19.80
C ASP A 201 1.22 -2.13 -18.34
N LEU A 202 0.81 -1.02 -17.72
CA LEU A 202 1.11 -0.72 -16.33
C LEU A 202 0.06 -1.32 -15.39
N ASN A 203 0.47 -1.62 -14.15
CA ASN A 203 -0.45 -2.08 -13.12
C ASN A 203 -1.11 -0.88 -12.41
N MET A 204 -2.40 -0.67 -12.70
CA MET A 204 -3.18 0.43 -12.11
C MET A 204 -3.95 -0.08 -10.89
N CYS A 205 -3.28 -0.20 -9.74
CA CYS A 205 -3.93 -0.64 -8.50
C CYS A 205 -4.92 0.40 -7.98
N SER A 206 -6.15 -0.02 -7.64
CA SER A 206 -7.06 0.83 -6.90
C SER A 206 -6.60 0.98 -5.45
N GLY A 207 -6.55 2.21 -4.96
CA GLY A 207 -6.34 2.54 -3.55
C GLY A 207 -7.63 2.98 -2.86
N SER A 208 -8.78 2.81 -3.51
CA SER A 208 -10.10 3.20 -3.01
C SER A 208 -11.10 2.09 -3.25
N ILE A 209 -11.91 1.75 -2.23
CA ILE A 209 -13.00 0.77 -2.36
C ILE A 209 -14.01 1.15 -3.45
N LYS A 210 -14.15 2.44 -3.76
CA LYS A 210 -15.06 2.94 -4.80
C LYS A 210 -14.66 2.49 -6.21
N ASN A 211 -13.36 2.26 -6.44
CA ASN A 211 -12.82 1.94 -7.77
C ASN A 211 -12.43 0.46 -7.92
N ILE A 212 -12.64 -0.40 -6.88
CA ILE A 212 -12.30 -1.83 -6.95
C ILE A 212 -13.03 -2.51 -8.12
N GLY A 213 -14.33 -2.18 -8.34
CA GLY A 213 -15.10 -2.75 -9.43
C GLY A 213 -14.46 -2.50 -10.79
N ILE A 214 -14.06 -1.24 -11.05
CA ILE A 214 -13.37 -0.85 -12.29
C ILE A 214 -12.01 -1.56 -12.40
N ALA A 215 -11.27 -1.67 -11.27
CA ALA A 215 -10.00 -2.37 -11.25
C ALA A 215 -10.16 -3.83 -11.69
N LEU A 216 -11.08 -4.56 -11.08
CA LEU A 216 -11.32 -5.98 -11.38
C LEU A 216 -11.85 -6.20 -12.80
N GLU A 217 -12.74 -5.33 -13.31
CA GLU A 217 -13.21 -5.39 -14.70
C GLU A 217 -12.08 -5.29 -15.73
N ASN A 218 -10.97 -4.66 -15.35
CA ASN A 218 -9.78 -4.50 -16.18
C ASN A 218 -8.61 -5.42 -15.75
N GLY A 219 -8.85 -6.40 -14.89
CA GLY A 219 -7.82 -7.33 -14.42
C GLY A 219 -6.76 -6.71 -13.51
N MET A 220 -7.05 -5.54 -12.92
CA MET A 220 -6.15 -4.81 -12.02
C MET A 220 -6.40 -5.17 -10.56
N GLY A 221 -5.38 -4.96 -9.72
CA GLY A 221 -5.45 -5.21 -8.28
C GLY A 221 -5.90 -4.00 -7.45
N ALA A 222 -5.82 -4.17 -6.12
CA ALA A 222 -6.05 -3.08 -5.20
C ALA A 222 -5.10 -3.11 -4.00
N ILE A 223 -4.81 -1.92 -3.45
CA ILE A 223 -4.00 -1.71 -2.25
C ILE A 223 -4.88 -0.96 -1.24
N LEU A 224 -5.48 -1.69 -0.31
CA LEU A 224 -6.59 -1.22 0.52
C LEU A 224 -6.19 -1.00 1.98
N GLY A 225 -6.52 0.17 2.53
CA GLY A 225 -6.40 0.47 3.95
C GLY A 225 -7.47 -0.25 4.78
N GLU A 226 -8.65 -0.45 4.22
CA GLU A 226 -9.77 -1.18 4.80
C GLU A 226 -9.39 -2.62 5.17
N GLY A 227 -8.35 -3.16 4.53
CA GLY A 227 -7.79 -4.46 4.87
C GLY A 227 -7.30 -4.59 6.31
N ASN A 228 -6.99 -3.49 7.00
CA ASN A 228 -6.63 -3.58 8.41
C ASN A 228 -7.82 -3.97 9.31
N ALA A 229 -9.01 -3.44 9.02
CA ALA A 229 -10.22 -3.80 9.74
C ALA A 229 -10.90 -5.07 9.17
N PHE A 230 -10.80 -5.30 7.86
CA PHE A 230 -11.61 -6.26 7.12
C PHE A 230 -10.79 -7.10 6.13
N SER A 231 -9.61 -7.62 6.55
CA SER A 231 -8.71 -8.34 5.63
C SER A 231 -9.40 -9.51 4.92
N LYS A 232 -10.17 -10.30 5.64
CA LYS A 232 -10.91 -11.44 5.06
C LYS A 232 -11.96 -10.97 4.04
N LYS A 233 -12.75 -9.92 4.34
CA LYS A 233 -13.73 -9.38 3.38
C LYS A 233 -13.06 -8.87 2.11
N CYS A 234 -11.92 -8.19 2.24
CA CYS A 234 -11.15 -7.77 1.08
C CYS A 234 -10.65 -8.97 0.28
N ALA A 235 -10.07 -10.00 0.93
CA ALA A 235 -9.60 -11.21 0.28
C ALA A 235 -10.73 -11.96 -0.44
N ASP A 236 -11.92 -12.01 0.14
CA ASP A 236 -13.09 -12.67 -0.44
C ASP A 236 -13.53 -12.02 -1.77
N ILE A 237 -13.37 -10.71 -1.94
CA ILE A 237 -13.63 -10.02 -3.21
C ILE A 237 -12.74 -10.61 -4.30
N PHE A 238 -11.43 -10.70 -4.04
CA PHE A 238 -10.45 -11.19 -5.01
C PHE A 238 -10.56 -12.70 -5.24
N THR A 239 -10.93 -13.46 -4.21
CA THR A 239 -11.24 -14.89 -4.34
C THR A 239 -12.47 -15.09 -5.24
N ALA A 240 -13.56 -14.38 -4.96
CA ALA A 240 -14.76 -14.43 -5.80
C ALA A 240 -14.47 -14.01 -7.25
N TYR A 241 -13.62 -13.00 -7.47
CA TYR A 241 -13.19 -12.60 -8.82
C TYR A 241 -12.44 -13.74 -9.53
N ARG A 242 -11.46 -14.35 -8.87
CA ARG A 242 -10.66 -15.45 -9.44
C ARG A 242 -11.52 -16.68 -9.75
N GLU A 243 -12.52 -16.95 -8.92
CA GLU A 243 -13.46 -18.10 -9.05
C GLU A 243 -14.68 -17.78 -9.94
N ARG A 244 -14.72 -16.57 -10.55
CA ARG A 244 -15.85 -16.10 -11.36
C ARG A 244 -17.18 -16.04 -10.63
N GLY A 245 -17.14 -15.85 -9.30
CA GLY A 245 -18.28 -15.64 -8.44
C GLY A 245 -18.76 -14.20 -8.39
N ASP A 246 -19.67 -13.91 -7.45
CA ASP A 246 -20.27 -12.58 -7.30
C ASP A 246 -19.39 -11.65 -6.44
N TRP A 247 -18.29 -11.19 -7.02
CA TRP A 247 -17.39 -10.23 -6.39
C TRP A 247 -18.02 -8.84 -6.21
N ARG A 248 -19.06 -8.49 -7.00
CA ARG A 248 -19.77 -7.20 -6.85
C ARG A 248 -20.57 -7.18 -5.55
N ALA A 249 -21.26 -8.26 -5.21
CA ALA A 249 -21.91 -8.38 -3.91
C ALA A 249 -20.91 -8.35 -2.74
N ALA A 250 -19.72 -8.94 -2.92
CA ALA A 250 -18.66 -8.87 -1.90
C ALA A 250 -18.14 -7.43 -1.70
N ILE A 251 -17.98 -6.65 -2.78
CA ILE A 251 -17.63 -5.22 -2.70
C ILE A 251 -18.70 -4.45 -1.94
N ALA A 252 -19.99 -4.65 -2.24
CA ALA A 252 -21.09 -3.97 -1.56
C ALA A 252 -21.04 -4.22 -0.03
N LYS A 253 -20.82 -5.47 0.39
CA LYS A 253 -20.67 -5.83 1.82
C LYS A 253 -19.47 -5.13 2.48
N LEU A 254 -18.36 -4.97 1.77
CA LEU A 254 -17.19 -4.23 2.29
C LEU A 254 -17.51 -2.75 2.44
N ILE A 255 -18.17 -2.14 1.45
CA ILE A 255 -18.58 -0.73 1.47
C ILE A 255 -19.51 -0.46 2.67
N ASP A 256 -20.51 -1.31 2.88
CA ASP A 256 -21.45 -1.17 4.00
C ASP A 256 -20.74 -1.31 5.36
N ALA A 257 -19.83 -2.29 5.47
CA ALA A 257 -19.04 -2.49 6.69
C ALA A 257 -18.12 -1.28 6.97
N GLN A 258 -17.39 -0.79 5.96
CA GLN A 258 -16.52 0.37 6.13
C GLN A 258 -17.32 1.63 6.48
N LYS A 259 -18.46 1.84 5.80
CA LYS A 259 -19.34 2.96 6.13
C LYS A 259 -19.81 2.93 7.58
N ALA A 260 -20.18 1.76 8.11
CA ALA A 260 -20.59 1.63 9.51
C ALA A 260 -19.45 1.97 10.49
N ILE A 261 -18.19 1.67 10.14
CA ILE A 261 -17.02 2.06 10.92
C ILE A 261 -16.76 3.57 10.80
N ASP A 262 -16.83 4.14 9.61
CA ASP A 262 -16.62 5.57 9.38
C ASP A 262 -17.66 6.41 10.14
N ASP A 263 -18.94 6.03 10.09
CA ASP A 263 -20.04 6.68 10.83
C ASP A 263 -19.79 6.58 12.36
N ALA A 264 -19.27 5.46 12.86
CA ALA A 264 -18.98 5.25 14.28
C ALA A 264 -17.71 5.96 14.77
N ALA A 265 -16.75 6.17 13.88
CA ALA A 265 -15.49 6.86 14.16
C ALA A 265 -15.68 8.37 14.36
N ALA A 266 -16.75 8.94 13.80
CA ALA A 266 -17.02 10.38 13.80
C ALA A 266 -15.84 11.21 13.26
N ASP A 267 -15.21 12.04 14.09
CA ASP A 267 -14.07 12.90 13.75
C ASP A 267 -12.70 12.25 14.01
N ALA A 268 -12.67 10.98 14.40
CA ALA A 268 -11.41 10.27 14.61
C ALA A 268 -10.63 10.13 13.29
N SER A 269 -9.30 10.11 13.38
CA SER A 269 -8.49 9.81 12.20
C SER A 269 -8.74 8.39 11.70
N TYR A 270 -8.71 8.22 10.37
CA TYR A 270 -8.84 6.91 9.73
C TYR A 270 -7.85 5.88 10.32
N SER A 271 -6.57 6.26 10.49
CA SER A 271 -5.56 5.35 11.05
C SER A 271 -5.88 4.93 12.49
N ALA A 272 -6.43 5.82 13.31
CA ALA A 272 -6.82 5.46 14.68
C ALA A 272 -7.97 4.45 14.71
N ALA A 273 -9.00 4.67 13.87
CA ALA A 273 -10.10 3.73 13.76
C ALA A 273 -9.65 2.36 13.24
N GLN A 274 -8.82 2.33 12.17
CA GLN A 274 -8.30 1.08 11.61
C GLN A 274 -7.45 0.29 12.61
N LYS A 275 -6.56 0.97 13.34
CA LYS A 275 -5.75 0.34 14.39
C LYS A 275 -6.60 -0.25 15.52
N TYR A 276 -7.64 0.48 15.93
CA TYR A 276 -8.53 0.01 17.01
C TYR A 276 -9.34 -1.22 16.58
N ILE A 277 -9.95 -1.19 15.37
CA ILE A 277 -10.72 -2.32 14.85
C ILE A 277 -9.81 -3.53 14.62
N LEU A 278 -8.60 -3.34 14.07
CA LEU A 278 -7.62 -4.41 13.93
C LEU A 278 -7.29 -5.06 15.27
N GLY A 279 -7.06 -4.26 16.31
CA GLY A 279 -6.83 -4.77 17.66
C GLY A 279 -8.00 -5.60 18.19
N LEU A 280 -9.25 -5.17 17.97
CA LEU A 280 -10.45 -5.93 18.32
C LEU A 280 -10.55 -7.24 17.53
N GLU A 281 -10.33 -7.19 16.22
CA GLU A 281 -10.40 -8.38 15.34
C GLU A 281 -9.36 -9.44 15.71
N MET A 282 -8.16 -9.02 16.08
CA MET A 282 -7.07 -9.91 16.46
C MET A 282 -7.06 -10.30 17.94
N GLY A 283 -7.92 -9.70 18.77
CA GLY A 283 -7.87 -9.88 20.23
C GLY A 283 -6.56 -9.38 20.85
N MET A 284 -5.94 -8.37 20.25
CA MET A 284 -4.67 -7.80 20.69
C MET A 284 -4.88 -6.66 21.69
N ALA A 285 -3.79 -6.28 22.39
CA ALA A 285 -3.72 -5.01 23.09
C ALA A 285 -3.91 -3.84 22.13
N GLU A 286 -4.32 -2.68 22.65
CA GLU A 286 -4.55 -1.47 21.86
C GLU A 286 -3.27 -1.06 21.09
N ILE A 287 -3.44 -0.73 19.83
CA ILE A 287 -2.41 -0.23 18.93
C ILE A 287 -2.59 1.29 18.82
N TYR A 288 -1.56 2.05 19.18
CA TYR A 288 -1.63 3.50 19.28
C TYR A 288 -1.19 4.19 17.99
N VAL A 289 -1.78 5.37 17.71
CA VAL A 289 -1.32 6.28 16.63
C VAL A 289 -0.22 7.20 17.17
N ARG A 290 0.52 7.84 16.26
CA ARG A 290 1.54 8.86 16.58
C ARG A 290 0.99 10.26 16.30
N ALA A 291 1.49 11.25 17.04
CA ALA A 291 1.25 12.64 16.68
C ALA A 291 1.68 12.91 15.20
N PRO A 292 0.95 13.75 14.45
CA PRO A 292 -0.11 14.66 14.91
C PRO A 292 -1.50 14.01 15.07
N TYR A 293 -1.66 12.72 14.82
CA TYR A 293 -2.91 12.06 15.14
C TYR A 293 -3.12 11.94 16.64
N VAL A 294 -4.39 11.97 17.07
CA VAL A 294 -4.78 11.80 18.46
C VAL A 294 -5.39 10.43 18.67
N GLN A 295 -5.23 9.93 19.93
CA GLN A 295 -5.86 8.66 20.32
C GLN A 295 -7.38 8.81 20.36
N LEU A 296 -8.08 7.69 20.15
CA LEU A 296 -9.55 7.65 20.28
C LEU A 296 -9.97 8.02 21.70
N THR A 297 -11.08 8.75 21.83
CA THR A 297 -11.77 8.93 23.10
C THR A 297 -12.50 7.66 23.51
N ASP A 298 -12.90 7.54 24.78
CA ASP A 298 -13.67 6.39 25.24
C ASP A 298 -15.04 6.28 24.55
N ALA A 299 -15.64 7.41 24.19
CA ALA A 299 -16.89 7.45 23.43
C ALA A 299 -16.69 6.88 22.00
N GLN A 300 -15.62 7.28 21.31
CA GLN A 300 -15.27 6.76 19.99
C GLN A 300 -14.95 5.26 20.04
N ARG A 301 -14.17 4.81 21.04
CA ARG A 301 -13.91 3.37 21.25
C ARG A 301 -15.20 2.57 21.44
N SER A 302 -16.10 3.06 22.29
CA SER A 302 -17.39 2.41 22.56
C SER A 302 -18.25 2.33 21.31
N SER A 303 -18.34 3.43 20.54
CA SER A 303 -19.09 3.49 19.28
C SER A 303 -18.52 2.54 18.22
N LEU A 304 -17.20 2.57 18.00
CA LEU A 304 -16.50 1.68 17.07
C LEU A 304 -16.66 0.21 17.44
N LYS A 305 -16.50 -0.13 18.73
CA LYS A 305 -16.71 -1.51 19.20
C LYS A 305 -18.13 -1.99 18.93
N ALA A 306 -19.15 -1.17 19.25
CA ALA A 306 -20.55 -1.53 18.99
C ALA A 306 -20.84 -1.68 17.51
N ALA A 307 -20.26 -0.85 16.62
CA ALA A 307 -20.39 -0.99 15.19
C ALA A 307 -19.74 -2.30 14.70
N PHE A 308 -18.51 -2.58 15.15
CA PHE A 308 -17.79 -3.80 14.82
C PHE A 308 -18.55 -5.06 15.25
N GLU A 309 -19.07 -5.11 16.46
CA GLU A 309 -19.87 -6.23 16.97
C GLU A 309 -21.13 -6.46 16.16
N ARG A 310 -21.83 -5.38 15.71
CA ARG A 310 -22.99 -5.50 14.80
C ARG A 310 -22.59 -6.11 13.46
N ILE A 311 -21.47 -5.66 12.86
CA ILE A 311 -20.97 -6.22 11.61
C ILE A 311 -20.68 -7.71 11.76
N LYS A 312 -20.00 -8.11 12.83
CA LYS A 312 -19.69 -9.53 13.11
C LYS A 312 -20.94 -10.38 13.35
N ALA A 313 -21.99 -9.82 13.92
CA ALA A 313 -23.25 -10.53 14.14
C ALA A 313 -24.01 -10.85 12.82
N THR A 314 -23.83 -10.04 11.78
CA THR A 314 -24.44 -10.27 10.47
C THR A 314 -23.68 -11.29 9.61
N GLU A 315 -22.51 -11.76 10.06
CA GLU A 315 -21.66 -12.75 9.36
C GLU A 315 -21.91 -14.19 9.81
N LYS A 316 -22.67 -14.36 10.89
CA LYS A 316 -23.09 -15.66 11.43
C LYS A 316 -24.40 -16.12 10.84
#